data_2afd8ddaee1ce672b1a9602cb3520ae0
#
_entry.id   2afd8ddaee1ce672b1a9602cb3520ae0
#
_cell.length_a   1.000
_cell.length_b   1.000
_cell.length_c   1.000
_cell.angle_alpha   90.00
_cell.angle_beta   90.00
_cell.angle_gamma   90.00
#
_symmetry.space_group_name_H-M   'P 1'
#
loop_
_entity.id
_entity.type
_entity.pdbx_description
1 polymer ?
#
loop_
_entity_poly.entity_id
_entity_poly.type
_entity_poly.pdbx_seq_one_letter_code
_entity_poly.pdbx_strand_id
1 'polypeptide(L)'
;MPSRRASWPVMTPFEVEMPSSRFKAEIARILQEQGYIEGFDVEAARVGRVLRVRLKYTEDRKPVIQGIQRVSRPGRREYVEAGTIPKVQGGMGTTIVSTSRGVMTGHDARRAGVGGELVARVW
;
A
#
# COMPACT_ATOMS: atom_id res chain seq x y z
N MET A 1 17.43 -3.91 23.63
CA MET A 1 16.93 -3.87 23.29
C MET A 1 16.13 -3.54 23.42
N PRO A 2 16.22 -3.29 23.25
CA PRO A 2 15.46 -3.03 23.12
C PRO A 2 14.86 -2.72 22.59
N SER A 3 14.95 -2.58 22.40
CA SER A 3 14.40 -2.40 21.81
C SER A 3 14.07 -2.14 21.16
N ARG A 4 14.28 -2.33 20.95
CA ARG A 4 14.02 -2.09 20.22
C ARG A 4 13.38 -1.68 19.79
N ARG A 5 13.37 -1.46 19.54
CA ARG A 5 12.93 -0.96 18.96
C ARG A 5 12.11 -0.17 18.96
N ALA A 6 12.08 -0.08 19.34
CA ALA A 6 11.11 0.89 19.59
C ALA A 6 11.14 2.03 18.72
N SER A 7 12.20 2.39 18.45
CA SER A 7 12.31 3.40 17.46
C SER A 7 11.83 2.82 16.18
N TRP A 8 11.37 3.65 15.36
CA TRP A 8 11.00 3.32 14.02
C TRP A 8 12.07 3.81 13.10
N PRO A 9 13.29 3.48 13.39
CA PRO A 9 14.31 3.92 12.47
C PRO A 9 14.07 3.20 11.20
N VAL A 10 14.40 3.83 10.19
CA VAL A 10 14.65 3.12 8.99
C VAL A 10 15.85 2.25 9.29
N MET A 11 15.63 0.99 9.34
CA MET A 11 16.68 0.04 9.67
C MET A 11 17.75 0.09 8.62
N THR A 12 17.35 0.19 7.38
CA THR A 12 18.21 0.36 6.23
C THR A 12 17.50 1.26 5.26
N PRO A 13 18.18 1.83 4.26
CA PRO A 13 17.48 2.59 3.24
C PRO A 13 16.54 1.73 2.40
N PHE A 14 16.56 0.41 2.60
CA PHE A 14 15.77 -0.52 1.81
C PHE A 14 14.56 -1.07 2.55
N GLU A 15 14.44 -0.75 3.84
CA GLU A 15 13.36 -1.29 4.65
C GLU A 15 12.65 -0.20 5.42
N VAL A 16 11.35 -0.38 5.60
CA VAL A 16 10.53 0.49 6.43
C VAL A 16 9.75 -0.39 7.39
N GLU A 17 9.69 0.03 8.64
CA GLU A 17 9.01 -0.72 9.68
C GLU A 17 7.93 0.16 10.30
N MET A 18 6.77 -0.43 10.56
CA MET A 18 5.63 0.32 11.10
C MET A 18 4.70 -0.61 11.87
N PRO A 19 3.89 -0.06 12.78
CA PRO A 19 2.85 -0.86 13.40
C PRO A 19 1.94 -1.43 12.31
N SER A 20 1.63 -2.72 12.41
CA SER A 20 0.83 -3.39 11.40
C SER A 20 -0.65 -3.29 11.70
N SER A 21 -1.43 -3.34 10.66
CA SER A 21 -2.86 -3.57 10.73
C SER A 21 -3.21 -4.45 9.54
N ARG A 22 -4.37 -5.10 9.62
CA ARG A 22 -4.85 -5.90 8.52
C ARG A 22 -4.93 -5.09 7.23
N PHE A 23 -5.40 -3.86 7.33
CA PHE A 23 -5.53 -2.97 6.19
C PHE A 23 -4.17 -2.64 5.57
N LYS A 24 -3.18 -2.31 6.41
CA LYS A 24 -1.83 -2.02 5.91
C LYS A 24 -1.20 -3.24 5.24
N ALA A 25 -1.40 -4.42 5.82
CA ALA A 25 -0.88 -5.65 5.23
C ALA A 25 -1.51 -5.94 3.87
N GLU A 26 -2.79 -5.66 3.72
CA GLU A 26 -3.47 -5.82 2.44
C GLU A 26 -2.93 -4.87 1.39
N ILE A 27 -2.66 -3.63 1.77
CA ILE A 27 -2.04 -2.66 0.86
C ILE A 27 -0.65 -3.11 0.46
N ALA A 28 0.14 -3.61 1.41
CA ALA A 28 1.49 -4.10 1.12
C ALA A 28 1.43 -5.29 0.14
N ARG A 29 0.47 -6.18 0.29
CA ARG A 29 0.28 -7.30 -0.63
C ARG A 29 0.04 -6.80 -2.06
N ILE A 30 -0.82 -5.80 -2.20
CA ILE A 30 -1.10 -5.21 -3.51
C ILE A 30 0.15 -4.58 -4.10
N LEU A 31 0.91 -3.84 -3.30
CA LEU A 31 2.13 -3.19 -3.78
C LEU A 31 3.15 -4.23 -4.24
N GLN A 32 3.24 -5.36 -3.55
CA GLN A 32 4.13 -6.43 -3.95
C GLN A 32 3.65 -7.07 -5.26
N GLU A 33 2.37 -7.37 -5.37
CA GLU A 33 1.81 -7.99 -6.56
C GLU A 33 1.97 -7.11 -7.80
N GLN A 34 1.90 -5.80 -7.60
CA GLN A 34 2.06 -4.85 -8.70
C GLN A 34 3.52 -4.51 -8.98
N GLY A 35 4.44 -5.07 -8.21
CA GLY A 35 5.86 -4.88 -8.45
C GLY A 35 6.45 -3.59 -7.89
N TYR A 36 5.77 -2.92 -6.97
CA TYR A 36 6.27 -1.69 -6.38
C TYR A 36 7.24 -1.92 -5.24
N ILE A 37 7.08 -3.02 -4.52
CA ILE A 37 7.99 -3.38 -3.41
C ILE A 37 8.47 -4.80 -3.61
N GLU A 38 9.59 -5.14 -2.95
CA GLU A 38 10.12 -6.50 -3.04
C GLU A 38 9.30 -7.49 -2.24
N GLY A 39 8.87 -7.09 -1.07
CA GLY A 39 8.07 -7.93 -0.23
C GLY A 39 7.79 -7.28 1.11
N PHE A 40 7.10 -8.00 1.96
CA PHE A 40 6.78 -7.53 3.29
C PHE A 40 6.63 -8.73 4.23
N ASP A 41 6.80 -8.45 5.53
CA ASP A 41 6.58 -9.45 6.58
C ASP A 41 5.78 -8.82 7.69
N VAL A 42 4.93 -9.63 8.32
CA VAL A 42 4.21 -9.23 9.52
C VAL A 42 4.74 -10.08 10.65
N GLU A 43 5.30 -9.45 11.66
CA GLU A 43 5.91 -10.13 12.78
C GLU A 43 5.23 -9.73 14.08
N ALA A 44 5.23 -10.67 15.05
CA ALA A 44 4.76 -10.35 16.38
C ALA A 44 5.71 -9.35 17.01
N ALA A 45 5.15 -8.35 17.67
CA ALA A 45 5.92 -7.39 18.43
C ALA A 45 5.53 -7.49 19.89
N ARG A 46 6.22 -6.73 20.72
CA ARG A 46 5.93 -6.71 22.15
C ARG A 46 4.47 -6.31 22.39
N VAL A 47 3.99 -5.35 21.61
CA VAL A 47 2.60 -4.94 21.62
C VAL A 47 2.13 -4.94 20.18
N GLY A 48 1.12 -5.76 19.87
CA GLY A 48 0.59 -5.83 18.54
C GLY A 48 1.51 -6.52 17.55
N ARG A 49 1.52 -6.05 16.34
CA ARG A 49 2.32 -6.59 15.25
C ARG A 49 3.04 -5.48 14.51
N VAL A 50 4.12 -5.85 13.88
CA VAL A 50 4.95 -4.94 13.10
C VAL A 50 4.91 -5.38 11.65
N LEU A 51 4.70 -4.43 10.77
CA LEU A 51 4.78 -4.64 9.33
C LEU A 51 6.14 -4.12 8.87
N ARG A 52 6.91 -4.99 8.24
CA ARG A 52 8.21 -4.62 7.67
C ARG A 52 8.11 -4.72 6.16
N VAL A 53 8.37 -3.62 5.49
CA VAL A 53 8.27 -3.53 4.03
C VAL A 53 9.66 -3.39 3.46
N ARG A 54 9.99 -4.26 2.50
CA ARG A 54 11.26 -4.17 1.78
C ARG A 54 11.02 -3.41 0.47
N LEU A 55 11.63 -2.25 0.37
CA LEU A 55 11.48 -1.39 -0.78
C LEU A 55 12.24 -1.96 -1.98
N LYS A 56 11.76 -1.63 -3.16
CA LYS A 56 12.38 -2.06 -4.40
C LYS A 56 12.99 -0.86 -5.11
N TYR A 57 14.20 -1.05 -5.61
CA TYR A 57 14.94 -0.01 -6.29
C TYR A 57 15.31 -0.48 -7.70
N THR A 58 15.42 0.47 -8.61
CA THR A 58 15.89 0.19 -9.96
C THR A 58 17.40 0.04 -9.96
N GLU A 59 17.96 -0.37 -11.10
CA GLU A 59 19.42 -0.48 -11.26
C GLU A 59 20.11 0.85 -10.99
N ASP A 60 19.44 1.96 -11.27
CA ASP A 60 19.97 3.31 -11.02
C ASP A 60 19.81 3.74 -9.56
N ARG A 61 19.39 2.81 -8.68
CA ARG A 61 19.19 3.06 -7.26
C ARG A 61 18.06 4.06 -6.99
N LYS A 62 17.11 4.17 -7.91
CA LYS A 62 15.93 4.99 -7.71
C LYS A 62 14.79 4.12 -7.22
N PRO A 63 13.95 4.61 -6.29
CA PRO A 63 12.84 3.81 -5.83
C PRO A 63 11.87 3.52 -6.96
N VAL A 64 11.33 2.31 -6.98
CA VAL A 64 10.35 1.93 -7.99
C VAL A 64 9.06 2.72 -7.76
N ILE A 65 8.67 2.92 -6.50
CA ILE A 65 7.57 3.82 -6.19
C ILE A 65 8.07 5.25 -6.38
N GLN A 66 7.51 5.94 -7.35
CA GLN A 66 7.85 7.34 -7.61
C GLN A 66 6.96 8.30 -6.84
N GLY A 67 5.73 7.88 -6.57
CA GLY A 67 4.82 8.70 -5.79
C GLY A 67 3.69 7.87 -5.23
N ILE A 68 3.15 8.35 -4.12
CA ILE A 68 1.98 7.76 -3.50
C ILE A 68 1.15 8.91 -2.93
N GLN A 69 -0.14 8.88 -3.20
CA GLN A 69 -1.05 9.90 -2.73
C GLN A 69 -2.23 9.24 -2.02
N ARG A 70 -2.41 9.60 -0.76
CA ARG A 70 -3.60 9.18 -0.05
C ARG A 70 -4.78 10.01 -0.52
N VAL A 71 -5.87 9.35 -0.89
CA VAL A 71 -7.05 10.04 -1.41
C VAL A 71 -8.11 10.16 -0.31
N SER A 72 -8.56 9.05 0.23
CA SER A 72 -9.60 9.06 1.25
C SER A 72 -8.97 9.32 2.63
N ARG A 73 -9.61 10.17 3.42
CA ARG A 73 -9.10 10.55 4.74
C ARG A 73 -10.25 10.50 5.75
N PRO A 74 -9.95 10.35 7.05
CA PRO A 74 -11.01 10.22 8.07
C PRO A 74 -12.08 11.30 7.98
N GLY A 75 -11.70 12.55 7.74
CA GLY A 75 -12.65 13.65 7.65
C GLY A 75 -13.20 13.85 6.25
N ARG A 76 -12.74 13.10 5.28
CA ARG A 76 -13.12 13.30 3.88
C ARG A 76 -12.98 11.99 3.11
N ARG A 77 -13.96 11.12 3.28
CA ARG A 77 -13.97 9.83 2.58
C ARG A 77 -14.38 10.04 1.13
N GLU A 78 -13.73 9.32 0.22
CA GLU A 78 -14.06 9.38 -1.19
C GLU A 78 -14.42 8.00 -1.68
N TYR A 79 -15.60 7.90 -2.29
CA TYR A 79 -16.13 6.64 -2.80
C TYR A 79 -16.29 6.73 -4.30
N VAL A 80 -16.05 5.63 -4.98
CA VAL A 80 -16.18 5.56 -6.44
C VAL A 80 -16.95 4.31 -6.83
N GLU A 81 -17.63 4.41 -7.95
CA GLU A 81 -18.27 3.26 -8.57
C GLU A 81 -17.29 2.58 -9.49
N ALA A 82 -17.56 1.30 -9.80
CA ALA A 82 -16.65 0.50 -10.62
C ALA A 82 -16.31 1.19 -11.95
N GLY A 83 -17.30 1.80 -12.59
CA GLY A 83 -17.12 2.42 -13.90
C GLY A 83 -16.40 3.76 -13.85
N THR A 84 -16.24 4.36 -12.67
CA THR A 84 -15.66 5.69 -12.53
C THR A 84 -14.35 5.71 -11.78
N ILE A 85 -13.74 4.54 -11.54
CA ILE A 85 -12.45 4.46 -10.86
C ILE A 85 -11.40 5.15 -11.75
N PRO A 86 -10.72 6.19 -11.22
CA PRO A 86 -9.76 6.93 -12.04
C PRO A 86 -8.51 6.11 -12.32
N LYS A 87 -7.93 6.35 -13.48
CA LYS A 87 -6.64 5.77 -13.84
C LYS A 87 -5.53 6.73 -13.43
N VAL A 88 -4.41 6.17 -12.99
CA VAL A 88 -3.25 6.95 -12.58
C VAL A 88 -2.21 6.88 -13.70
N GLN A 89 -1.64 8.03 -14.06
CA GLN A 89 -0.59 8.09 -15.08
C GLN A 89 -0.98 7.37 -16.37
N GLY A 90 -2.21 7.62 -16.84
CA GLY A 90 -2.68 7.01 -18.07
C GLY A 90 -2.83 5.51 -18.01
N GLY A 91 -2.95 4.94 -16.82
CA GLY A 91 -3.05 3.51 -16.62
C GLY A 91 -1.75 2.84 -16.22
N MET A 92 -0.66 3.59 -16.17
CA MET A 92 0.63 3.05 -15.76
C MET A 92 0.78 2.95 -14.24
N GLY A 93 0.03 3.77 -13.51
CA GLY A 93 -0.01 3.69 -12.05
C GLY A 93 -1.14 2.81 -11.58
N THR A 94 -1.29 2.71 -10.27
CA THR A 94 -2.28 1.86 -9.63
C THR A 94 -3.11 2.65 -8.64
N THR A 95 -4.43 2.48 -8.72
CA THR A 95 -5.32 2.93 -7.65
C THR A 95 -5.56 1.76 -6.70
N ILE A 96 -5.70 2.07 -5.42
CA ILE A 96 -6.04 1.09 -4.40
C ILE A 96 -7.43 1.42 -3.89
N VAL A 97 -8.33 0.43 -3.94
CA VAL A 97 -9.72 0.60 -3.59
C VAL A 97 -10.10 -0.41 -2.52
N SER A 98 -10.79 0.06 -1.48
CA SER A 98 -11.32 -0.81 -0.43
C SER A 98 -12.77 -1.11 -0.77
N THR A 99 -13.05 -2.36 -1.10
CA THR A 99 -14.39 -2.78 -1.54
C THR A 99 -14.99 -3.75 -0.53
N SER A 100 -16.26 -4.10 -0.75
CA SER A 100 -16.92 -5.12 0.06
C SER A 100 -16.26 -6.49 -0.06
N ARG A 101 -15.47 -6.69 -1.11
CA ARG A 101 -14.74 -7.95 -1.33
C ARG A 101 -13.30 -7.87 -0.87
N GLY A 102 -12.91 -6.77 -0.21
CA GLY A 102 -11.57 -6.56 0.28
C GLY A 102 -10.86 -5.44 -0.44
N VAL A 103 -9.61 -5.24 -0.10
CA VAL A 103 -8.76 -4.22 -0.72
C VAL A 103 -8.21 -4.79 -2.03
N MET A 104 -8.33 -4.03 -3.10
CA MET A 104 -7.89 -4.49 -4.41
C MET A 104 -7.45 -3.31 -5.27
N THR A 105 -6.84 -3.60 -6.40
CA THR A 105 -6.47 -2.55 -7.35
C THR A 105 -7.71 -2.03 -8.05
N GLY A 106 -7.63 -0.81 -8.57
CA GLY A 106 -8.72 -0.24 -9.36
C GLY A 106 -9.02 -1.08 -10.59
N HIS A 107 -7.99 -1.68 -11.18
CA HIS A 107 -8.16 -2.55 -12.33
C HIS A 107 -9.01 -3.78 -11.97
N ASP A 108 -8.69 -4.43 -10.86
CA ASP A 108 -9.44 -5.61 -10.41
C ASP A 108 -10.86 -5.25 -9.97
N ALA A 109 -11.02 -4.12 -9.29
CA ALA A 109 -12.34 -3.66 -8.87
C ALA A 109 -13.23 -3.39 -10.09
N ARG A 110 -12.66 -2.77 -11.12
CA ARG A 110 -13.39 -2.50 -12.35
C ARG A 110 -13.79 -3.79 -13.04
N ARG A 111 -12.88 -4.75 -13.11
CA ARG A 111 -13.19 -6.06 -13.72
C ARG A 111 -14.26 -6.81 -12.95
N ALA A 112 -14.23 -6.72 -11.64
CA ALA A 112 -15.22 -7.38 -10.79
C ALA A 112 -16.55 -6.64 -10.74
N GLY A 113 -16.60 -5.42 -11.27
CA GLY A 113 -17.82 -4.62 -11.26
C GLY A 113 -18.18 -4.08 -9.88
N VAL A 114 -17.19 -3.88 -9.02
CA VAL A 114 -17.41 -3.38 -7.66
C VAL A 114 -16.74 -2.03 -7.47
N GLY A 115 -17.42 -1.14 -6.77
CA GLY A 115 -16.83 0.11 -6.34
C GLY A 115 -16.49 0.07 -4.86
N GLY A 116 -16.01 1.17 -4.34
CA GLY A 116 -15.68 1.25 -2.93
C GLY A 116 -14.99 2.55 -2.59
N GLU A 117 -14.27 2.53 -1.48
CA GLU A 117 -13.53 3.68 -1.02
C GLU A 117 -12.20 3.77 -1.77
N LEU A 118 -11.95 4.92 -2.39
CA LEU A 118 -10.69 5.15 -3.09
C LEU A 118 -9.63 5.52 -2.06
N VAL A 119 -8.74 4.59 -1.76
CA VAL A 119 -7.78 4.73 -0.67
C VAL A 119 -6.58 5.56 -1.08
N ALA A 120 -5.94 5.19 -2.18
CA ALA A 120 -4.69 5.82 -2.57
C ALA A 120 -4.42 5.63 -4.06
N ARG A 121 -3.48 6.43 -4.54
CA ARG A 121 -2.90 6.27 -5.88
C ARG A 121 -1.41 6.06 -5.73
N VAL A 122 -0.87 5.14 -6.51
CA VAL A 122 0.56 4.81 -6.48
C VAL A 122 1.09 4.82 -7.91
N TRP A 123 2.28 5.38 -8.08
CA TRP A 123 2.94 5.33 -9.39
C TRP A 123 4.46 5.33 -9.27
#